data_e5231dc78d3a50df34be6836d4e25919
#
_entry.id   e5231dc78d3a50df34be6836d4e25919
#
_cell.length_a   1.000
_cell.length_b   1.000
_cell.length_c   1.000
_cell.angle_alpha   90.00
_cell.angle_beta   90.00
_cell.angle_gamma   90.00
#
_symmetry.space_group_name_H-M   'P 1'
#
loop_
_entity.id
_entity.type
_entity.pdbx_description
1 polymer ?
#
loop_
_entity_poly.entity_id
_entity_poly.type
_entity_poly.pdbx_seq_one_letter_code
_entity_poly.pdbx_strand_id
1 'polypeptide(L)'
;MLGVSCIAPAYTLSGALGPTTGAVGYQLPAIFLAGFIPMVLVAIGYRELNKAMPDSGTTFTWCTKAFGPWLGWLGGWGLLISTVLVLSNLAGIAVDFFYLMLSQLTGNAALADLTRNVPLNIVTCLVFVAIASYIAYRGLDATQRVQYILVGFQVTVLVLYSVLAINHVVNGTAFDAQTPTLAWFNPAEIPTWSAFAAGISLSVFIFWGWDVVLTLNEETKGAAVTPGRAATGTIFTILALYLLIAISTLSFAGIGSEGLGLTNPDVQENIFAALAGPVMGPFGILMSLAVLASSIASLQSTFASPARTMLAMGYYKALPARFARVSPTFRTPSFATITAAVVSGAFYAMMRFLSENVLWDTIAALGMMVCFYYGLTALAAVFYFRKEAFVNAKNFVTKFCAPLLGGLMLLGFFFQTWRDSMDPEFGSGSSIGGVGLVFVLGLVLLGVGVVLMVISAIRNPGFFRGEIIHRGTSVDPADDLVMGDLIDQIDPEN
;
A
#
# COMPACT_ATOMS: atom_id res chain seq x y z
N MET A 1 4.36 -1.09 15.09
CA MET A 1 5.20 -2.07 14.34
C MET A 1 4.46 -2.71 13.18
N LEU A 2 3.28 -3.32 13.35
CA LEU A 2 2.54 -3.92 12.23
C LEU A 2 2.29 -2.92 11.09
N GLY A 3 1.85 -1.70 11.38
CA GLY A 3 1.67 -0.67 10.36
C GLY A 3 2.96 -0.33 9.60
N VAL A 4 4.11 -0.25 10.29
CA VAL A 4 5.42 -0.06 9.63
C VAL A 4 5.78 -1.28 8.77
N SER A 5 5.48 -2.50 9.25
CA SER A 5 5.67 -3.72 8.47
C SER A 5 4.84 -3.72 7.19
N CYS A 6 3.57 -3.30 7.26
CA CYS A 6 2.68 -3.25 6.09
C CYS A 6 3.10 -2.19 5.07
N ILE A 7 3.59 -1.02 5.52
CA ILE A 7 4.14 0.02 4.63
C ILE A 7 5.45 -0.45 3.99
N ALA A 8 6.26 -1.27 4.69
CA ALA A 8 7.50 -1.86 4.17
C ALA A 8 8.49 -0.82 3.60
N PRO A 9 9.06 0.06 4.42
CA PRO A 9 9.77 1.24 3.93
C PRO A 9 10.95 0.94 2.99
N ALA A 10 11.69 -0.14 3.20
CA ALA A 10 12.80 -0.48 2.30
C ALA A 10 12.31 -0.94 0.92
N TYR A 11 11.26 -1.78 0.87
CA TYR A 11 10.59 -2.18 -0.37
C TYR A 11 10.01 -0.97 -1.10
N THR A 12 9.21 -0.18 -0.39
CA THR A 12 8.44 0.92 -0.98
C THR A 12 9.34 1.97 -1.62
N LEU A 13 10.40 2.37 -0.94
CA LEU A 13 11.37 3.32 -1.49
C LEU A 13 12.21 2.72 -2.61
N SER A 14 12.51 1.41 -2.56
CA SER A 14 13.24 0.75 -3.65
C SER A 14 12.54 0.92 -5.01
N GLY A 15 11.20 0.76 -5.03
CA GLY A 15 10.43 0.84 -6.27
C GLY A 15 9.86 2.24 -6.59
N ALA A 16 9.70 3.13 -5.60
CA ALA A 16 9.01 4.41 -5.83
C ALA A 16 9.94 5.63 -5.87
N LEU A 17 11.09 5.57 -5.22
CA LEU A 17 11.95 6.76 -5.09
C LEU A 17 12.48 7.23 -6.44
N GLY A 18 12.90 6.32 -7.32
CA GLY A 18 13.37 6.63 -8.68
C GLY A 18 12.28 7.24 -9.56
N PRO A 19 11.15 6.57 -9.78
CA PRO A 19 10.04 7.13 -10.53
C PRO A 19 9.57 8.48 -10.01
N THR A 20 9.50 8.66 -8.67
CA THR A 20 9.12 9.94 -8.08
C THR A 20 10.16 11.02 -8.36
N THR A 21 11.47 10.70 -8.26
CA THR A 21 12.54 11.65 -8.62
C THR A 21 12.49 12.01 -10.11
N GLY A 22 12.22 11.04 -10.98
CA GLY A 22 12.03 11.28 -12.41
C GLY A 22 10.91 12.27 -12.71
N ALA A 23 9.80 12.22 -11.93
CA ALA A 23 8.68 13.12 -12.09
C ALA A 23 8.96 14.55 -11.57
N VAL A 24 9.66 14.70 -10.44
CA VAL A 24 9.73 15.98 -9.71
C VAL A 24 11.14 16.49 -9.44
N GLY A 25 12.18 15.75 -9.80
CA GLY A 25 13.57 16.14 -9.59
C GLY A 25 13.93 16.36 -8.12
N TYR A 26 14.62 17.46 -7.83
CA TYR A 26 15.04 17.81 -6.46
C TYR A 26 13.88 18.11 -5.51
N GLN A 27 12.66 18.34 -6.01
CA GLN A 27 11.46 18.56 -5.19
C GLN A 27 10.88 17.28 -4.60
N LEU A 28 11.61 16.18 -4.59
CA LEU A 28 11.22 14.91 -3.98
C LEU A 28 10.80 15.05 -2.50
N PRO A 29 11.53 15.75 -1.61
CA PRO A 29 11.07 16.00 -0.23
C PRO A 29 9.75 16.79 -0.17
N ALA A 30 9.56 17.78 -1.07
CA ALA A 30 8.31 18.54 -1.16
C ALA A 30 7.13 17.65 -1.52
N ILE A 31 7.30 16.71 -2.46
CA ILE A 31 6.26 15.78 -2.86
C ILE A 31 5.93 14.77 -1.76
N PHE A 32 6.90 14.30 -1.00
CA PHE A 32 6.65 13.43 0.14
C PHE A 32 5.82 14.15 1.22
N LEU A 33 6.12 15.41 1.49
CA LEU A 33 5.30 16.24 2.38
C LEU A 33 3.90 16.50 1.80
N ALA A 34 3.81 16.81 0.51
CA ALA A 34 2.53 17.07 -0.15
C ALA A 34 1.61 15.83 -0.17
N GLY A 35 2.16 14.62 -0.41
CA GLY A 35 1.40 13.37 -0.34
C GLY A 35 1.05 12.94 1.09
N PHE A 36 1.89 13.29 2.07
CA PHE A 36 1.60 13.06 3.49
C PHE A 36 0.35 13.82 3.97
N ILE A 37 0.13 15.05 3.50
CA ILE A 37 -0.99 15.89 3.94
C ILE A 37 -2.35 15.19 3.74
N PRO A 38 -2.76 14.78 2.53
CA PRO A 38 -4.03 14.10 2.36
C PRO A 38 -4.10 12.78 3.14
N MET A 39 -2.98 12.04 3.28
CA MET A 39 -2.95 10.79 4.02
C MET A 39 -3.24 10.99 5.51
N VAL A 40 -2.66 11.99 6.14
CA VAL A 40 -2.94 12.30 7.56
C VAL A 40 -4.38 12.82 7.75
N LEU A 41 -4.87 13.64 6.83
CA LEU A 41 -6.24 14.14 6.88
C LEU A 41 -7.27 13.00 6.78
N VAL A 42 -7.04 12.06 5.89
CA VAL A 42 -7.87 10.86 5.74
C VAL A 42 -7.75 9.95 6.96
N ALA A 43 -6.54 9.74 7.49
CA ALA A 43 -6.32 8.91 8.67
C ALA A 43 -7.07 9.44 9.92
N ILE A 44 -7.27 10.75 10.02
CA ILE A 44 -8.12 11.35 11.06
C ILE A 44 -9.57 10.87 10.89
N GLY A 45 -10.12 10.88 9.67
CA GLY A 45 -11.45 10.37 9.37
C GLY A 45 -11.60 8.88 9.67
N TYR A 46 -10.63 8.06 9.24
CA TYR A 46 -10.58 6.63 9.52
C TYR A 46 -10.55 6.34 11.03
N ARG A 47 -9.78 7.10 11.80
CA ARG A 47 -9.73 6.98 13.26
C ARG A 47 -11.09 7.24 13.91
N GLU A 48 -11.83 8.25 13.45
CA GLU A 48 -13.16 8.53 13.97
C GLU A 48 -14.18 7.46 13.54
N LEU A 49 -14.10 6.97 12.29
CA LEU A 49 -14.93 5.83 11.85
C LEU A 49 -14.65 4.57 12.64
N ASN A 50 -13.37 4.23 12.87
CA ASN A 50 -13.00 3.07 13.68
C ASN A 50 -13.47 3.15 15.13
N LYS A 51 -13.50 4.35 15.72
CA LYS A 51 -14.08 4.52 17.07
C LYS A 51 -15.56 4.25 17.12
N ALA A 52 -16.29 4.64 16.08
CA ALA A 52 -17.73 4.47 16.00
C ALA A 52 -18.13 3.06 15.54
N MET A 53 -17.29 2.43 14.74
CA MET A 53 -17.55 1.14 14.08
C MET A 53 -16.24 0.35 13.94
N PRO A 54 -15.79 -0.36 14.99
CA PRO A 54 -14.55 -1.14 14.95
C PRO A 54 -14.79 -2.51 14.27
N ASP A 55 -15.21 -2.50 13.02
CA ASP A 55 -15.51 -3.66 12.18
C ASP A 55 -14.34 -3.95 11.23
N SER A 56 -14.01 -5.24 11.04
CA SER A 56 -12.89 -5.68 10.20
C SER A 56 -13.10 -5.44 8.69
N GLY A 57 -14.32 -5.19 8.26
CA GLY A 57 -14.65 -4.78 6.89
C GLY A 57 -14.22 -3.36 6.55
N THR A 58 -13.93 -2.52 7.56
CA THR A 58 -13.41 -1.15 7.44
C THR A 58 -14.09 -0.35 6.33
N THR A 59 -13.38 0.01 5.26
CA THR A 59 -13.89 0.77 4.11
C THR A 59 -15.21 0.23 3.57
N PHE A 60 -15.35 -1.10 3.43
CA PHE A 60 -16.57 -1.72 2.95
C PHE A 60 -17.76 -1.40 3.87
N THR A 61 -17.64 -1.66 5.16
CA THR A 61 -18.69 -1.45 6.14
C THR A 61 -19.00 0.03 6.32
N TRP A 62 -17.97 0.87 6.46
CA TRP A 62 -18.13 2.31 6.65
C TRP A 62 -18.80 3.00 5.46
N CYS A 63 -18.38 2.68 4.23
CA CYS A 63 -19.02 3.22 3.03
C CYS A 63 -20.44 2.68 2.86
N THR A 64 -20.73 1.43 3.25
CA THR A 64 -22.09 0.89 3.21
C THR A 64 -23.02 1.65 4.17
N LYS A 65 -22.57 1.91 5.39
CA LYS A 65 -23.35 2.67 6.38
C LYS A 65 -23.54 4.15 6.00
N ALA A 66 -22.55 4.75 5.34
CA ALA A 66 -22.61 6.15 4.90
C ALA A 66 -23.47 6.33 3.63
N PHE A 67 -23.19 5.58 2.60
CA PHE A 67 -23.71 5.78 1.24
C PHE A 67 -24.72 4.72 0.78
N GLY A 68 -24.70 3.55 1.43
CA GLY A 68 -25.50 2.38 1.05
C GLY A 68 -24.66 1.31 0.34
N PRO A 69 -25.29 0.16 0.03
CA PRO A 69 -24.59 -1.08 -0.33
C PRO A 69 -23.78 -1.00 -1.62
N TRP A 70 -24.22 -0.24 -2.62
CA TRP A 70 -23.55 -0.13 -3.91
C TRP A 70 -22.18 0.54 -3.80
N LEU A 71 -22.11 1.72 -3.17
CA LEU A 71 -20.84 2.41 -2.93
C LEU A 71 -20.00 1.72 -1.86
N GLY A 72 -20.63 1.06 -0.88
CA GLY A 72 -19.93 0.22 0.08
C GLY A 72 -19.20 -0.94 -0.58
N TRP A 73 -19.86 -1.62 -1.50
CA TRP A 73 -19.26 -2.71 -2.26
C TRP A 73 -18.07 -2.22 -3.11
N LEU A 74 -18.22 -1.08 -3.81
CA LEU A 74 -17.13 -0.47 -4.58
C LEU A 74 -15.96 -0.04 -3.70
N GLY A 75 -16.22 0.50 -2.51
CA GLY A 75 -15.17 0.83 -1.55
C GLY A 75 -14.39 -0.40 -1.09
N GLY A 76 -15.11 -1.48 -0.73
CA GLY A 76 -14.51 -2.78 -0.41
C GLY A 76 -13.70 -3.35 -1.58
N TRP A 77 -14.21 -3.28 -2.80
CA TRP A 77 -13.48 -3.68 -3.99
C TRP A 77 -12.22 -2.88 -4.21
N GLY A 78 -12.27 -1.55 -4.07
CA GLY A 78 -11.10 -0.67 -4.21
C GLY A 78 -9.98 -1.06 -3.25
N LEU A 79 -10.30 -1.37 -1.98
CA LEU A 79 -9.36 -1.88 -1.00
C LEU A 79 -8.81 -3.26 -1.43
N LEU A 80 -9.67 -4.19 -1.83
CA LEU A 80 -9.25 -5.55 -2.23
C LEU A 80 -8.29 -5.51 -3.41
N ILE A 81 -8.61 -4.76 -4.47
CA ILE A 81 -7.76 -4.72 -5.65
C ILE A 81 -6.45 -3.99 -5.42
N SER A 82 -6.46 -2.91 -4.63
CA SER A 82 -5.22 -2.25 -4.18
C SER A 82 -4.30 -3.23 -3.45
N THR A 83 -4.88 -4.05 -2.58
CA THR A 83 -4.10 -5.06 -1.83
C THR A 83 -3.55 -6.16 -2.74
N VAL A 84 -4.31 -6.59 -3.76
CA VAL A 84 -3.81 -7.56 -4.78
C VAL A 84 -2.60 -7.00 -5.52
N LEU A 85 -2.66 -5.72 -5.93
CA LEU A 85 -1.55 -5.02 -6.58
C LEU A 85 -0.31 -4.99 -5.67
N VAL A 86 -0.48 -4.60 -4.40
CA VAL A 86 0.63 -4.55 -3.43
C VAL A 86 1.23 -5.93 -3.18
N LEU A 87 0.42 -6.95 -2.94
CA LEU A 87 0.91 -8.32 -2.73
C LEU A 87 1.73 -8.82 -3.92
N SER A 88 1.30 -8.50 -5.14
CA SER A 88 2.00 -8.84 -6.37
C SER A 88 3.35 -8.12 -6.46
N ASN A 89 3.38 -6.82 -6.18
CA ASN A 89 4.60 -6.01 -6.21
C ASN A 89 5.60 -6.40 -5.11
N LEU A 90 5.12 -6.66 -3.90
CA LEU A 90 5.94 -7.14 -2.78
C LEU A 90 6.66 -8.44 -3.14
N ALA A 91 5.93 -9.37 -3.76
CA ALA A 91 6.50 -10.64 -4.18
C ALA A 91 7.50 -10.47 -5.33
N GLY A 92 7.23 -9.58 -6.29
CA GLY A 92 8.13 -9.26 -7.40
C GLY A 92 9.47 -8.69 -6.91
N ILE A 93 9.44 -7.64 -6.08
CA ILE A 93 10.66 -7.05 -5.50
C ILE A 93 11.40 -8.06 -4.60
N ALA A 94 10.68 -8.93 -3.89
CA ALA A 94 11.32 -10.00 -3.13
C ALA A 94 12.12 -10.94 -4.03
N VAL A 95 11.65 -11.26 -5.23
CA VAL A 95 12.38 -12.06 -6.22
C VAL A 95 13.65 -11.35 -6.67
N ASP A 96 13.56 -10.07 -7.02
CA ASP A 96 14.70 -9.30 -7.52
C ASP A 96 15.82 -9.23 -6.47
N PHE A 97 15.47 -8.87 -5.25
CA PHE A 97 16.46 -8.80 -4.17
C PHE A 97 16.93 -10.17 -3.67
N PHE A 98 16.16 -11.21 -3.83
CA PHE A 98 16.59 -12.58 -3.56
C PHE A 98 17.72 -13.01 -4.50
N TYR A 99 17.56 -12.82 -5.81
CA TYR A 99 18.59 -13.15 -6.78
C TYR A 99 19.80 -12.20 -6.69
N LEU A 100 19.59 -10.92 -6.42
CA LEU A 100 20.66 -9.97 -6.15
C LEU A 100 21.49 -10.38 -4.92
N MET A 101 20.84 -10.76 -3.84
CA MET A 101 21.51 -11.27 -2.63
C MET A 101 22.32 -12.54 -2.92
N LEU A 102 21.78 -13.48 -3.68
CA LEU A 102 22.51 -14.70 -4.08
C LEU A 102 23.74 -14.36 -4.92
N SER A 103 23.64 -13.42 -5.85
CA SER A 103 24.75 -12.90 -6.63
C SER A 103 25.85 -12.32 -5.74
N GLN A 104 25.48 -11.48 -4.77
CA GLN A 104 26.40 -10.87 -3.82
C GLN A 104 27.08 -11.89 -2.90
N LEU A 105 26.33 -12.91 -2.43
CA LEU A 105 26.88 -13.95 -1.55
C LEU A 105 27.86 -14.88 -2.24
N THR A 106 27.61 -15.19 -3.52
CA THR A 106 28.41 -16.15 -4.30
C THR A 106 29.50 -15.50 -5.14
N GLY A 107 29.43 -14.17 -5.32
CA GLY A 107 30.29 -13.43 -6.26
C GLY A 107 29.95 -13.71 -7.74
N ASN A 108 28.84 -14.38 -8.03
CA ASN A 108 28.41 -14.72 -9.40
C ASN A 108 27.35 -13.75 -9.90
N ALA A 109 27.72 -12.77 -10.70
CA ALA A 109 26.83 -11.75 -11.25
C ALA A 109 25.67 -12.35 -12.09
N ALA A 110 25.88 -13.49 -12.76
CA ALA A 110 24.85 -14.15 -13.57
C ALA A 110 23.60 -14.57 -12.76
N LEU A 111 23.71 -14.71 -11.43
CA LEU A 111 22.55 -15.01 -10.59
C LEU A 111 21.59 -13.84 -10.48
N ALA A 112 22.06 -12.60 -10.52
CA ALA A 112 21.18 -11.43 -10.53
C ALA A 112 20.35 -11.38 -11.83
N ASP A 113 20.92 -11.78 -12.98
CA ASP A 113 20.22 -11.80 -14.26
C ASP A 113 19.08 -12.84 -14.35
N LEU A 114 19.00 -13.77 -13.40
CA LEU A 114 17.89 -14.73 -13.36
C LEU A 114 16.53 -14.09 -13.17
N THR A 115 16.46 -12.85 -12.65
CA THR A 115 15.23 -12.08 -12.55
C THR A 115 14.62 -11.82 -13.94
N ARG A 116 15.42 -11.73 -14.99
CA ARG A 116 14.99 -11.54 -16.39
C ARG A 116 14.38 -12.79 -17.00
N ASN A 117 14.66 -13.98 -16.43
CA ASN A 117 14.06 -15.23 -16.87
C ASN A 117 12.59 -15.29 -16.40
N VAL A 118 11.65 -14.94 -17.29
CA VAL A 118 10.23 -14.79 -16.96
C VAL A 118 9.63 -16.03 -16.28
N PRO A 119 9.79 -17.27 -16.78
CA PRO A 119 9.28 -18.46 -16.10
C PRO A 119 9.83 -18.65 -14.69
N LEU A 120 11.15 -18.49 -14.53
CA LEU A 120 11.82 -18.69 -13.24
C LEU A 120 11.40 -17.59 -12.25
N ASN A 121 11.31 -16.35 -12.69
CA ASN A 121 10.84 -15.23 -11.90
C ASN A 121 9.42 -15.48 -11.38
N ILE A 122 8.49 -15.89 -12.26
CA ILE A 122 7.11 -16.23 -11.87
C ILE A 122 7.06 -17.36 -10.86
N VAL A 123 7.80 -18.46 -11.08
CA VAL A 123 7.83 -19.60 -10.14
C VAL A 123 8.35 -19.16 -8.78
N THR A 124 9.43 -18.40 -8.73
CA THR A 124 10.00 -17.87 -7.47
C THR A 124 9.01 -16.95 -6.76
N CYS A 125 8.34 -16.06 -7.50
CA CYS A 125 7.29 -15.19 -6.96
C CYS A 125 6.14 -16.01 -6.35
N LEU A 126 5.64 -17.03 -7.05
CA LEU A 126 4.56 -17.90 -6.55
C LEU A 126 4.99 -18.67 -5.29
N VAL A 127 6.26 -19.06 -5.17
CA VAL A 127 6.80 -19.67 -3.94
C VAL A 127 6.75 -18.69 -2.78
N PHE A 128 7.18 -17.42 -2.97
CA PHE A 128 7.07 -16.39 -1.92
C PHE A 128 5.62 -16.14 -1.51
N VAL A 129 4.71 -15.99 -2.48
CA VAL A 129 3.28 -15.82 -2.21
C VAL A 129 2.71 -17.02 -1.44
N ALA A 130 3.06 -18.25 -1.83
CA ALA A 130 2.60 -19.47 -1.16
C ALA A 130 3.10 -19.57 0.28
N ILE A 131 4.40 -19.29 0.53
CA ILE A 131 4.97 -19.30 1.88
C ILE A 131 4.29 -18.21 2.75
N ALA A 132 4.19 -16.99 2.25
CA ALA A 132 3.61 -15.88 3.01
C ALA A 132 2.12 -16.10 3.31
N SER A 133 1.35 -16.60 2.33
CA SER A 133 -0.06 -16.93 2.52
C SER A 133 -0.26 -18.10 3.48
N TYR A 134 0.61 -19.10 3.46
CA TYR A 134 0.57 -20.19 4.44
C TYR A 134 0.83 -19.71 5.86
N ILE A 135 1.79 -18.79 6.05
CA ILE A 135 2.06 -18.22 7.36
C ILE A 135 0.87 -17.35 7.81
N ALA A 136 0.31 -16.52 6.92
CA ALA A 136 -0.88 -15.73 7.21
C ALA A 136 -2.11 -16.60 7.55
N TYR A 137 -2.24 -17.74 6.89
CA TYR A 137 -3.28 -18.73 7.17
C TYR A 137 -3.15 -19.34 8.59
N ARG A 138 -1.92 -19.54 9.08
CA ARG A 138 -1.65 -20.05 10.44
C ARG A 138 -1.85 -19.02 11.56
N GLY A 139 -2.05 -17.75 11.22
CA GLY A 139 -2.28 -16.66 12.17
C GLY A 139 -1.04 -15.82 12.46
N LEU A 140 -1.27 -14.60 12.95
CA LEU A 140 -0.23 -13.59 13.15
C LEU A 140 0.59 -13.77 14.42
N ASP A 141 0.06 -14.45 15.44
CA ASP A 141 0.69 -14.56 16.76
C ASP A 141 2.06 -15.25 16.74
N ALA A 142 2.21 -16.28 15.92
CA ALA A 142 3.48 -17.01 15.80
C ALA A 142 4.61 -16.17 15.19
N THR A 143 4.29 -15.06 14.54
CA THR A 143 5.23 -14.30 13.71
C THR A 143 5.53 -12.90 14.24
N GLN A 144 4.85 -12.42 15.28
CA GLN A 144 5.06 -11.09 15.85
C GLN A 144 6.54 -10.81 16.19
N ARG A 145 7.22 -11.73 16.85
CA ARG A 145 8.64 -11.54 17.23
C ARG A 145 9.53 -11.44 16.01
N VAL A 146 9.29 -12.28 15.00
CA VAL A 146 10.04 -12.24 13.74
C VAL A 146 9.82 -10.91 13.02
N GLN A 147 8.59 -10.42 12.99
CA GLN A 147 8.29 -9.11 12.41
C GLN A 147 8.99 -7.95 13.12
N TYR A 148 9.07 -7.96 14.47
CA TYR A 148 9.83 -6.95 15.20
C TYR A 148 11.30 -6.94 14.78
N ILE A 149 11.92 -8.10 14.63
CA ILE A 149 13.32 -8.24 14.19
C ILE A 149 13.48 -7.72 12.77
N LEU A 150 12.62 -8.15 11.84
CA LEU A 150 12.71 -7.76 10.43
C LEU A 150 12.47 -6.26 10.23
N VAL A 151 11.48 -5.67 10.92
CA VAL A 151 11.21 -4.23 10.86
C VAL A 151 12.34 -3.43 11.50
N GLY A 152 12.84 -3.85 12.66
CA GLY A 152 13.99 -3.21 13.30
C GLY A 152 15.23 -3.25 12.43
N PHE A 153 15.52 -4.40 11.82
CA PHE A 153 16.64 -4.59 10.90
C PHE A 153 16.55 -3.66 9.68
N GLN A 154 15.43 -3.66 8.94
CA GLN A 154 15.30 -2.81 7.77
C GLN A 154 15.42 -1.31 8.08
N VAL A 155 14.80 -0.84 9.18
CA VAL A 155 14.91 0.57 9.59
C VAL A 155 16.36 0.91 9.94
N THR A 156 17.06 0.04 10.67
CA THR A 156 18.48 0.25 11.01
C THR A 156 19.35 0.33 9.75
N VAL A 157 19.15 -0.55 8.77
CA VAL A 157 19.90 -0.53 7.52
C VAL A 157 19.61 0.74 6.71
N LEU A 158 18.35 1.18 6.63
CA LEU A 158 17.97 2.41 5.94
C LEU A 158 18.61 3.66 6.59
N VAL A 159 18.63 3.72 7.92
CA VAL A 159 19.32 4.81 8.65
C VAL A 159 20.83 4.73 8.41
N LEU A 160 21.43 3.54 8.46
CA LEU A 160 22.85 3.35 8.17
C LEU A 160 23.19 3.79 6.74
N TYR A 161 22.40 3.40 5.75
CA TYR A 161 22.54 3.87 4.36
C TYR A 161 22.54 5.40 4.28
N SER A 162 21.57 6.05 4.93
CA SER A 162 21.48 7.51 4.93
C SER A 162 22.69 8.19 5.58
N VAL A 163 23.18 7.65 6.70
CA VAL A 163 24.38 8.16 7.37
C VAL A 163 25.60 8.02 6.46
N LEU A 164 25.78 6.87 5.82
CA LEU A 164 26.90 6.62 4.91
C LEU A 164 26.81 7.49 3.65
N ALA A 165 25.62 7.66 3.05
CA ALA A 165 25.42 8.55 1.90
C ALA A 165 25.79 9.99 2.23
N ILE A 166 25.37 10.54 3.38
CA ILE A 166 25.74 11.87 3.86
C ILE A 166 27.24 11.95 4.13
N ASN A 167 27.85 10.91 4.73
CA ASN A 167 29.28 10.85 4.96
C ASN A 167 30.09 10.95 3.65
N HIS A 168 29.65 10.29 2.57
CA HIS A 168 30.26 10.44 1.25
C HIS A 168 30.18 11.88 0.74
N VAL A 169 29.03 12.55 0.94
CA VAL A 169 28.87 13.97 0.53
C VAL A 169 29.85 14.87 1.30
N VAL A 170 29.95 14.71 2.62
CA VAL A 170 30.84 15.50 3.46
C VAL A 170 32.31 15.29 3.10
N ASN A 171 32.70 14.06 2.76
CA ASN A 171 34.08 13.71 2.40
C ASN A 171 34.41 13.95 0.91
N GLY A 172 33.46 14.45 0.10
CA GLY A 172 33.66 14.70 -1.34
C GLY A 172 33.84 13.42 -2.17
N THR A 173 33.34 12.29 -1.70
CA THR A 173 33.39 10.97 -2.38
C THR A 173 32.03 10.51 -2.90
N ALA A 174 31.03 11.38 -2.84
CA ALA A 174 29.73 11.12 -3.45
C ALA A 174 29.81 11.15 -4.99
N PHE A 175 28.88 10.47 -5.65
CA PHE A 175 28.85 10.41 -7.11
C PHE A 175 28.57 11.80 -7.74
N ASP A 176 27.53 12.47 -7.28
CA ASP A 176 27.17 13.86 -7.66
C ASP A 176 26.72 14.59 -6.38
N ALA A 177 27.73 15.11 -5.65
CA ALA A 177 27.51 15.70 -4.33
C ALA A 177 26.61 16.94 -4.40
N GLN A 178 25.43 16.85 -3.84
CA GLN A 178 24.45 17.92 -3.76
C GLN A 178 24.21 18.36 -2.32
N THR A 179 24.27 19.67 -2.09
CA THR A 179 23.96 20.22 -0.77
C THR A 179 22.44 20.43 -0.64
N PRO A 180 21.77 19.86 0.39
CA PRO A 180 20.36 20.09 0.62
C PRO A 180 20.04 21.56 0.79
N THR A 181 19.02 22.06 0.09
CA THR A 181 18.55 23.44 0.16
C THR A 181 17.06 23.49 0.53
N LEU A 182 16.60 24.63 1.01
CA LEU A 182 15.15 24.82 1.29
C LEU A 182 14.31 24.77 0.02
N ALA A 183 14.90 25.01 -1.17
CA ALA A 183 14.24 24.85 -2.45
C ALA A 183 13.71 23.43 -2.69
N TRP A 184 14.39 22.40 -2.16
CA TRP A 184 13.92 21.00 -2.27
C TRP A 184 12.56 20.76 -1.59
N PHE A 185 12.17 21.63 -0.67
CA PHE A 185 10.87 21.58 0.03
C PHE A 185 9.83 22.50 -0.58
N ASN A 186 10.14 23.17 -1.69
CA ASN A 186 9.23 24.08 -2.36
C ASN A 186 8.47 23.38 -3.51
N PRO A 187 7.19 23.00 -3.35
CA PRO A 187 6.44 22.35 -4.40
C PRO A 187 6.12 23.27 -5.60
N ALA A 188 6.25 24.59 -5.44
CA ALA A 188 5.99 25.54 -6.52
C ALA A 188 7.10 25.54 -7.61
N GLU A 189 8.24 24.91 -7.35
CA GLU A 189 9.32 24.74 -8.32
C GLU A 189 9.11 23.51 -9.24
N ILE A 190 8.08 22.72 -9.02
CA ILE A 190 7.71 21.61 -9.91
C ILE A 190 7.12 22.21 -11.20
N PRO A 191 7.66 21.83 -12.40
CA PRO A 191 7.39 22.56 -13.63
C PRO A 191 5.94 22.55 -14.09
N THR A 192 5.21 21.45 -13.85
CA THR A 192 3.86 21.28 -14.37
C THR A 192 2.93 20.68 -13.31
N TRP A 193 1.64 20.97 -13.43
CA TRP A 193 0.62 20.33 -12.59
C TRP A 193 0.57 18.80 -12.79
N SER A 194 0.81 18.32 -14.01
CA SER A 194 0.86 16.87 -14.31
C SER A 194 2.03 16.19 -13.58
N ALA A 195 3.23 16.78 -13.60
CA ALA A 195 4.39 16.28 -12.85
C ALA A 195 4.12 16.25 -11.33
N PHE A 196 3.49 17.32 -10.81
CA PHE A 196 3.05 17.39 -9.41
C PHE A 196 2.05 16.26 -9.09
N ALA A 197 1.02 16.06 -9.92
CA ALA A 197 0.00 15.03 -9.71
C ALA A 197 0.58 13.62 -9.81
N ALA A 198 1.48 13.36 -10.76
CA ALA A 198 2.20 12.10 -10.89
C ALA A 198 3.06 11.82 -9.64
N GLY A 199 3.83 12.81 -9.18
CA GLY A 199 4.60 12.73 -7.94
C GLY A 199 3.72 12.46 -6.71
N ILE A 200 2.57 13.12 -6.59
CA ILE A 200 1.60 12.87 -5.50
C ILE A 200 1.04 11.44 -5.57
N SER A 201 0.69 10.93 -6.74
CA SER A 201 0.17 9.56 -6.88
C SER A 201 1.19 8.53 -6.37
N LEU A 202 2.47 8.69 -6.73
CA LEU A 202 3.56 7.86 -6.23
C LEU A 202 3.79 8.08 -4.71
N SER A 203 3.69 9.33 -4.24
CA SER A 203 3.82 9.66 -2.82
C SER A 203 2.68 9.08 -1.99
N VAL A 204 1.45 9.07 -2.49
CA VAL A 204 0.30 8.41 -1.83
C VAL A 204 0.55 6.90 -1.71
N PHE A 205 1.12 6.27 -2.73
CA PHE A 205 1.51 4.87 -2.67
C PHE A 205 2.51 4.59 -1.54
N ILE A 206 3.57 5.38 -1.40
CA ILE A 206 4.61 5.11 -0.39
C ILE A 206 4.09 5.19 1.05
N PHE A 207 2.99 5.91 1.28
CA PHE A 207 2.33 5.94 2.59
C PHE A 207 1.22 4.89 2.74
N TRP A 208 0.91 4.08 1.73
CA TRP A 208 -0.12 3.05 1.80
C TRP A 208 0.23 1.95 2.82
N GLY A 209 -0.78 1.35 3.44
CA GLY A 209 -0.63 0.20 4.34
C GLY A 209 -0.81 0.53 5.83
N TRP A 210 -0.92 1.81 6.21
CA TRP A 210 -1.23 2.18 7.59
C TRP A 210 -2.64 1.75 8.02
N ASP A 211 -3.56 1.63 7.09
CA ASP A 211 -4.94 1.23 7.31
C ASP A 211 -5.12 -0.28 7.53
N VAL A 212 -4.14 -1.09 7.13
CA VAL A 212 -4.16 -2.55 7.36
C VAL A 212 -4.33 -2.89 8.84
N VAL A 213 -3.78 -2.09 9.76
CA VAL A 213 -3.96 -2.32 11.20
C VAL A 213 -5.41 -2.15 11.66
N LEU A 214 -6.24 -1.43 10.89
CA LEU A 214 -7.65 -1.23 11.19
C LEU A 214 -8.50 -2.44 10.79
N THR A 215 -8.05 -3.26 9.85
CA THR A 215 -8.73 -4.52 9.52
C THR A 215 -8.53 -5.60 10.58
N LEU A 216 -7.64 -5.36 11.56
CA LEU A 216 -7.33 -6.23 12.69
C LEU A 216 -7.92 -5.72 14.01
N ASN A 217 -8.83 -4.75 13.97
CA ASN A 217 -9.39 -4.14 15.17
C ASN A 217 -10.08 -5.17 16.08
N GLU A 218 -10.83 -6.12 15.52
CA GLU A 218 -11.51 -7.17 16.30
C GLU A 218 -10.56 -8.13 17.03
N GLU A 219 -9.32 -8.29 16.51
CA GLU A 219 -8.26 -9.09 17.13
C GLU A 219 -7.36 -8.24 18.06
N THR A 220 -7.63 -6.94 18.20
CA THR A 220 -6.79 -5.99 18.94
C THR A 220 -7.45 -5.55 20.24
N LYS A 221 -6.74 -5.66 21.36
CA LYS A 221 -7.22 -5.10 22.65
C LYS A 221 -7.44 -3.59 22.52
N GLY A 222 -8.67 -3.14 22.85
CA GLY A 222 -9.07 -1.74 22.69
C GLY A 222 -9.30 -1.36 21.23
N ALA A 223 -10.04 -2.20 20.50
CA ALA A 223 -10.37 -2.10 19.07
C ALA A 223 -10.75 -0.69 18.59
N ALA A 224 -11.57 0.03 19.35
CA ALA A 224 -12.02 1.38 19.00
C ALA A 224 -10.92 2.45 19.02
N VAL A 225 -9.80 2.25 19.74
CA VAL A 225 -8.81 3.32 19.97
C VAL A 225 -7.41 2.93 19.51
N THR A 226 -6.96 1.71 19.85
CA THR A 226 -5.56 1.28 19.63
C THR A 226 -5.17 1.26 18.15
N PRO A 227 -5.94 0.64 17.22
CA PRO A 227 -5.58 0.61 15.81
C PRO A 227 -5.49 2.00 15.18
N GLY A 228 -6.46 2.89 15.48
CA GLY A 228 -6.46 4.24 14.94
C GLY A 228 -5.27 5.11 15.42
N ARG A 229 -4.82 4.92 16.68
CA ARG A 229 -3.60 5.57 17.19
C ARG A 229 -2.34 4.99 16.53
N ALA A 230 -2.29 3.67 16.38
CA ALA A 230 -1.17 2.99 15.72
C ALA A 230 -1.04 3.43 14.27
N ALA A 231 -2.16 3.47 13.52
CA ALA A 231 -2.20 3.96 12.14
C ALA A 231 -1.64 5.38 12.00
N THR A 232 -2.14 6.32 12.83
CA THR A 232 -1.68 7.72 12.81
C THR A 232 -0.19 7.82 13.18
N GLY A 233 0.27 7.14 14.24
CA GLY A 233 1.68 7.16 14.65
C GLY A 233 2.61 6.58 13.57
N THR A 234 2.16 5.54 12.86
CA THR A 234 2.91 4.94 11.77
C THR A 234 3.19 5.94 10.65
N ILE A 235 2.19 6.72 10.21
CA ILE A 235 2.34 7.69 9.10
C ILE A 235 3.43 8.72 9.43
N PHE A 236 3.45 9.26 10.65
CA PHE A 236 4.48 10.24 11.07
C PHE A 236 5.88 9.64 11.14
N THR A 237 6.01 8.42 11.67
CA THR A 237 7.30 7.71 11.75
C THR A 237 7.87 7.46 10.34
N ILE A 238 7.00 7.04 9.43
CA ILE A 238 7.38 6.77 8.04
C ILE A 238 7.77 8.05 7.31
N LEU A 239 7.04 9.16 7.50
CA LEU A 239 7.43 10.45 6.91
C LEU A 239 8.85 10.85 7.28
N ALA A 240 9.20 10.78 8.58
CA ALA A 240 10.54 11.14 9.04
C ALA A 240 11.63 10.27 8.38
N LEU A 241 11.38 8.96 8.28
CA LEU A 241 12.30 8.03 7.64
C LEU A 241 12.43 8.32 6.13
N TYR A 242 11.32 8.56 5.44
CA TYR A 242 11.32 8.83 4.01
C TYR A 242 12.01 10.13 3.65
N LEU A 243 11.82 11.20 4.42
CA LEU A 243 12.53 12.45 4.24
C LEU A 243 14.05 12.27 4.43
N LEU A 244 14.46 11.52 5.46
CA LEU A 244 15.87 11.22 5.71
C LEU A 244 16.50 10.52 4.50
N ILE A 245 15.84 9.50 3.96
CA ILE A 245 16.35 8.71 2.84
C ILE A 245 16.32 9.51 1.54
N ALA A 246 15.24 10.24 1.27
CA ALA A 246 15.14 11.09 0.08
C ALA A 246 16.26 12.14 0.04
N ILE A 247 16.48 12.84 1.13
CA ILE A 247 17.51 13.87 1.23
C ILE A 247 18.91 13.25 1.06
N SER A 248 19.20 12.16 1.78
CA SER A 248 20.51 11.51 1.72
C SER A 248 20.83 10.93 0.33
N THR A 249 19.84 10.34 -0.32
CA THR A 249 19.98 9.75 -1.65
C THR A 249 20.17 10.82 -2.73
N LEU A 250 19.35 11.88 -2.71
CA LEU A 250 19.51 13.04 -3.59
C LEU A 250 20.87 13.72 -3.41
N SER A 251 21.32 13.85 -2.15
CA SER A 251 22.61 14.48 -1.85
C SER A 251 23.81 13.66 -2.37
N PHE A 252 23.69 12.33 -2.40
CA PHE A 252 24.76 11.45 -2.88
C PHE A 252 24.80 11.33 -4.41
N ALA A 253 23.63 11.15 -5.05
CA ALA A 253 23.56 10.73 -6.46
C ALA A 253 23.10 11.83 -7.43
N GLY A 254 22.50 12.94 -6.95
CA GLY A 254 21.91 13.96 -7.80
C GLY A 254 20.79 13.45 -8.70
N ILE A 255 20.36 14.29 -9.65
CA ILE A 255 19.27 13.97 -10.61
C ILE A 255 19.78 13.76 -12.05
N GLY A 256 21.05 13.41 -12.22
CA GLY A 256 21.63 13.12 -13.54
C GLY A 256 20.97 11.92 -14.22
N SER A 257 21.00 11.91 -15.57
CA SER A 257 20.48 10.81 -16.40
C SER A 257 21.55 9.76 -16.76
N GLU A 258 22.78 9.90 -16.25
CA GLU A 258 23.90 9.00 -16.51
C GLU A 258 24.48 8.46 -15.20
N GLY A 259 25.16 7.32 -15.29
CA GLY A 259 25.83 6.68 -14.17
C GLY A 259 24.87 6.36 -13.02
N LEU A 260 25.17 6.83 -11.80
CA LEU A 260 24.34 6.62 -10.60
C LEU A 260 23.29 7.71 -10.39
N GLY A 261 23.11 8.64 -11.34
CA GLY A 261 22.12 9.70 -11.24
C GLY A 261 20.69 9.15 -11.16
N LEU A 262 19.85 9.79 -10.35
CA LEU A 262 18.52 9.25 -10.00
C LEU A 262 17.48 9.31 -11.11
N THR A 263 17.78 9.99 -12.24
CA THR A 263 16.90 9.96 -13.43
C THR A 263 17.45 9.05 -14.54
N ASN A 264 18.55 8.34 -14.31
CA ASN A 264 19.03 7.28 -15.19
C ASN A 264 18.00 6.12 -15.17
N PRO A 265 17.44 5.68 -16.32
CA PRO A 265 16.48 4.59 -16.40
C PRO A 265 16.93 3.29 -15.70
N ASP A 266 18.23 2.93 -15.82
CA ASP A 266 18.79 1.74 -15.19
C ASP A 266 18.81 1.81 -13.63
N VAL A 267 18.80 3.03 -13.08
CA VAL A 267 18.81 3.30 -11.63
C VAL A 267 17.38 3.48 -11.10
N GLN A 268 16.51 4.13 -11.88
CA GLN A 268 15.15 4.49 -11.46
C GLN A 268 14.29 3.30 -11.08
N GLU A 269 14.40 2.18 -11.79
CA GLU A 269 13.57 1.00 -11.55
C GLU A 269 13.80 0.42 -10.15
N ASN A 270 15.07 0.46 -9.68
CA ASN A 270 15.43 -0.07 -8.37
C ASN A 270 16.65 0.65 -7.76
N ILE A 271 16.40 1.77 -7.11
CA ILE A 271 17.44 2.64 -6.57
C ILE A 271 18.39 1.92 -5.61
N PHE A 272 17.87 1.10 -4.70
CA PHE A 272 18.72 0.44 -3.73
C PHE A 272 19.58 -0.68 -4.34
N ALA A 273 19.11 -1.33 -5.42
CA ALA A 273 19.94 -2.27 -6.15
C ALA A 273 21.16 -1.58 -6.78
N ALA A 274 20.97 -0.37 -7.31
CA ALA A 274 22.05 0.41 -7.95
C ALA A 274 22.97 1.08 -6.92
N LEU A 275 22.43 1.68 -5.86
CA LEU A 275 23.18 2.55 -4.95
C LEU A 275 23.74 1.86 -3.70
N ALA A 276 23.25 0.67 -3.33
CA ALA A 276 23.71 0.00 -2.10
C ALA A 276 25.22 -0.28 -2.10
N GLY A 277 25.76 -0.77 -3.20
CA GLY A 277 27.22 -1.00 -3.35
C GLY A 277 28.03 0.28 -3.27
N PRO A 278 27.76 1.28 -4.11
CA PRO A 278 28.46 2.58 -4.10
C PRO A 278 28.41 3.31 -2.75
N VAL A 279 27.27 3.25 -2.02
CA VAL A 279 27.10 3.95 -0.73
C VAL A 279 27.66 3.15 0.43
N MET A 280 27.42 1.83 0.47
CA MET A 280 27.71 1.00 1.64
C MET A 280 28.95 0.11 1.46
N GLY A 281 29.57 0.12 0.28
CA GLY A 281 30.73 -0.72 -0.02
C GLY A 281 30.45 -2.22 0.21
N PRO A 282 31.31 -2.93 0.98
CA PRO A 282 31.11 -4.35 1.28
C PRO A 282 29.81 -4.66 2.02
N PHE A 283 29.23 -3.66 2.69
CA PHE A 283 27.97 -3.78 3.43
C PHE A 283 26.73 -3.60 2.55
N GLY A 284 26.86 -3.40 1.23
CA GLY A 284 25.73 -3.28 0.30
C GLY A 284 24.76 -4.45 0.34
N ILE A 285 25.23 -5.65 0.66
CA ILE A 285 24.41 -6.85 0.87
C ILE A 285 23.36 -6.67 1.99
N LEU A 286 23.64 -5.85 3.02
CA LEU A 286 22.68 -5.56 4.08
C LEU A 286 21.44 -4.86 3.54
N MET A 287 21.60 -4.02 2.50
CA MET A 287 20.45 -3.38 1.83
C MET A 287 19.61 -4.41 1.08
N SER A 288 20.24 -5.34 0.34
CA SER A 288 19.52 -6.43 -0.33
C SER A 288 18.75 -7.29 0.67
N LEU A 289 19.37 -7.64 1.78
CA LEU A 289 18.72 -8.33 2.89
C LEU A 289 17.58 -7.50 3.52
N ALA A 290 17.75 -6.20 3.68
CA ALA A 290 16.75 -5.31 4.26
C ALA A 290 15.51 -5.18 3.38
N VAL A 291 15.69 -5.02 2.06
CA VAL A 291 14.56 -4.96 1.11
C VAL A 291 13.85 -6.32 1.03
N LEU A 292 14.60 -7.42 0.96
CA LEU A 292 14.02 -8.76 0.97
C LEU A 292 13.24 -9.03 2.26
N ALA A 293 13.82 -8.70 3.43
CA ALA A 293 13.17 -8.83 4.72
C ALA A 293 11.92 -7.94 4.84
N SER A 294 12.01 -6.72 4.32
CA SER A 294 10.89 -5.77 4.23
C SER A 294 9.74 -6.35 3.41
N SER A 295 10.05 -6.85 2.21
CA SER A 295 9.08 -7.44 1.28
C SER A 295 8.41 -8.68 1.88
N ILE A 296 9.17 -9.59 2.48
CA ILE A 296 8.63 -10.83 3.09
C ILE A 296 7.76 -10.50 4.31
N ALA A 297 8.21 -9.60 5.19
CA ALA A 297 7.45 -9.21 6.37
C ALA A 297 6.13 -8.52 5.98
N SER A 298 6.18 -7.64 4.99
CA SER A 298 4.99 -6.96 4.49
C SER A 298 4.06 -7.90 3.72
N LEU A 299 4.60 -8.77 2.87
CA LEU A 299 3.81 -9.75 2.13
C LEU A 299 2.94 -10.57 3.09
N GLN A 300 3.54 -11.06 4.19
CA GLN A 300 2.83 -11.81 5.21
C GLN A 300 1.77 -10.98 5.94
N SER A 301 2.12 -9.77 6.41
CA SER A 301 1.19 -8.94 7.19
C SER A 301 0.06 -8.35 6.33
N THR A 302 0.33 -8.05 5.07
CA THR A 302 -0.63 -7.47 4.13
C THR A 302 -1.74 -8.45 3.74
N PHE A 303 -1.49 -9.77 3.75
CA PHE A 303 -2.56 -10.76 3.55
C PHE A 303 -3.71 -10.66 4.56
N ALA A 304 -3.46 -10.07 5.72
CA ALA A 304 -4.49 -9.86 6.73
C ALA A 304 -5.64 -8.99 6.21
N SER A 305 -5.35 -7.93 5.46
CA SER A 305 -6.35 -6.96 4.99
C SER A 305 -7.37 -7.57 4.03
N PRO A 306 -7.00 -8.14 2.87
CA PRO A 306 -7.98 -8.68 1.92
C PRO A 306 -8.73 -9.90 2.50
N ALA A 307 -8.08 -10.69 3.35
CA ALA A 307 -8.71 -11.85 3.96
C ALA A 307 -9.87 -11.43 4.89
N ARG A 308 -9.67 -10.39 5.71
CA ARG A 308 -10.70 -9.90 6.63
C ARG A 308 -11.77 -9.06 5.93
N THR A 309 -11.39 -8.25 4.95
CA THR A 309 -12.37 -7.54 4.13
C THR A 309 -13.29 -8.50 3.39
N MET A 310 -12.76 -9.58 2.75
CA MET A 310 -13.58 -10.60 2.12
C MET A 310 -14.42 -11.40 3.13
N LEU A 311 -13.89 -11.64 4.33
CA LEU A 311 -14.64 -12.26 5.43
C LEU A 311 -15.86 -11.41 5.78
N ALA A 312 -15.69 -10.12 6.05
CA ALA A 312 -16.77 -9.19 6.35
C ALA A 312 -17.79 -9.11 5.20
N MET A 313 -17.32 -8.98 3.96
CA MET A 313 -18.19 -9.00 2.79
C MET A 313 -18.97 -10.32 2.66
N GLY A 314 -18.40 -11.45 3.03
CA GLY A 314 -19.07 -12.77 3.08
C GLY A 314 -20.09 -12.87 4.20
N TYR A 315 -19.77 -12.39 5.39
CA TYR A 315 -20.63 -12.33 6.56
C TYR A 315 -21.89 -11.48 6.30
N TYR A 316 -21.68 -10.28 5.76
CA TYR A 316 -22.77 -9.39 5.34
C TYR A 316 -23.44 -9.76 4.01
N LYS A 317 -23.17 -10.96 3.49
CA LYS A 317 -23.75 -11.49 2.24
C LYS A 317 -23.52 -10.62 0.99
N ALA A 318 -22.50 -9.77 1.01
CA ALA A 318 -22.04 -9.05 -0.18
C ALA A 318 -21.21 -9.94 -1.11
N LEU A 319 -20.60 -11.00 -0.57
CA LEU A 319 -19.93 -12.09 -1.27
C LEU A 319 -20.56 -13.45 -0.89
N PRO A 320 -20.28 -14.54 -1.64
CA PRO A 320 -20.74 -15.88 -1.26
C PRO A 320 -20.31 -16.28 0.15
N ALA A 321 -21.19 -16.97 0.89
CA ALA A 321 -20.98 -17.36 2.30
C ALA A 321 -19.68 -18.16 2.57
N ARG A 322 -19.08 -18.79 1.55
CA ARG A 322 -17.77 -19.46 1.68
C ARG A 322 -16.64 -18.51 2.08
N PHE A 323 -16.75 -17.21 1.80
CA PHE A 323 -15.77 -16.21 2.23
C PHE A 323 -15.86 -15.90 3.73
N ALA A 324 -17.01 -16.12 4.35
CA ALA A 324 -17.20 -16.00 5.79
C ALA A 324 -16.70 -17.22 6.60
N ARG A 325 -16.06 -18.21 5.95
CA ARG A 325 -15.55 -19.40 6.64
C ARG A 325 -14.26 -19.10 7.39
N VAL A 326 -14.27 -19.35 8.70
CA VAL A 326 -13.11 -19.28 9.59
C VAL A 326 -12.57 -20.70 9.84
N SER A 327 -11.26 -20.85 9.88
CA SER A 327 -10.62 -22.13 10.20
C SER A 327 -10.84 -22.46 11.68
N PRO A 328 -11.38 -23.63 12.04
CA PRO A 328 -11.56 -24.03 13.44
C PRO A 328 -10.23 -24.12 14.22
N THR A 329 -9.16 -24.49 13.54
CA THR A 329 -7.85 -24.72 14.16
C THR A 329 -7.07 -23.43 14.36
N PHE A 330 -7.09 -22.53 13.35
CA PHE A 330 -6.23 -21.32 13.33
C PHE A 330 -7.00 -20.04 13.56
N ARG A 331 -8.33 -20.09 13.61
CA ARG A 331 -9.22 -18.95 13.78
C ARG A 331 -8.95 -17.81 12.77
N THR A 332 -8.66 -18.19 11.53
CA THR A 332 -8.32 -17.28 10.42
C THR A 332 -9.25 -17.49 9.22
N PRO A 333 -9.49 -16.46 8.38
CA PRO A 333 -10.33 -16.56 7.19
C PRO A 333 -9.68 -17.43 6.10
N SER A 334 -9.84 -18.73 6.14
CA SER A 334 -9.11 -19.71 5.32
C SER A 334 -9.34 -19.53 3.82
N PHE A 335 -10.61 -19.54 3.40
CA PHE A 335 -10.96 -19.43 1.97
C PHE A 335 -10.57 -18.06 1.40
N ALA A 336 -10.77 -16.98 2.15
CA ALA A 336 -10.43 -15.64 1.75
C ALA A 336 -8.90 -15.46 1.58
N THR A 337 -8.08 -15.98 2.51
CA THR A 337 -6.62 -15.94 2.42
C THR A 337 -6.09 -16.67 1.18
N ILE A 338 -6.59 -17.88 0.92
CA ILE A 338 -6.20 -18.66 -0.27
C ILE A 338 -6.61 -17.92 -1.55
N THR A 339 -7.83 -17.35 -1.58
CA THR A 339 -8.30 -16.58 -2.74
C THR A 339 -7.41 -15.37 -3.01
N ALA A 340 -7.04 -14.60 -1.96
CA ALA A 340 -6.12 -13.48 -2.10
C ALA A 340 -4.76 -13.92 -2.67
N ALA A 341 -4.21 -15.05 -2.19
CA ALA A 341 -2.93 -15.58 -2.69
C ALA A 341 -3.00 -15.98 -4.16
N VAL A 342 -4.04 -16.72 -4.55
CA VAL A 342 -4.23 -17.18 -5.93
C VAL A 342 -4.43 -16.00 -6.88
N VAL A 343 -5.27 -15.02 -6.50
CA VAL A 343 -5.54 -13.85 -7.33
C VAL A 343 -4.28 -12.98 -7.48
N SER A 344 -3.53 -12.74 -6.39
CA SER A 344 -2.30 -11.94 -6.45
C SER A 344 -1.21 -12.62 -7.26
N GLY A 345 -1.02 -13.93 -7.09
CA GLY A 345 -0.05 -14.70 -7.87
C GLY A 345 -0.40 -14.78 -9.36
N ALA A 346 -1.68 -14.99 -9.69
CA ALA A 346 -2.16 -14.98 -11.07
C ALA A 346 -2.02 -13.59 -11.72
N PHE A 347 -2.34 -12.53 -10.96
CA PHE A 347 -2.16 -11.16 -11.42
C PHE A 347 -0.70 -10.86 -11.72
N TYR A 348 0.23 -11.21 -10.81
CA TYR A 348 1.66 -11.05 -11.07
C TYR A 348 2.11 -11.78 -12.33
N ALA A 349 1.77 -13.06 -12.45
CA ALA A 349 2.14 -13.87 -13.61
C ALA A 349 1.61 -13.26 -14.92
N MET A 350 0.36 -12.80 -14.93
CA MET A 350 -0.23 -12.13 -16.10
C MET A 350 0.54 -10.84 -16.43
N MET A 351 0.79 -9.99 -15.45
CA MET A 351 1.47 -8.70 -15.66
C MET A 351 2.91 -8.90 -16.15
N ARG A 352 3.62 -9.92 -15.66
CA ARG A 352 5.00 -10.20 -16.07
C ARG A 352 5.13 -10.62 -17.54
N PHE A 353 4.03 -11.12 -18.15
CA PHE A 353 3.97 -11.36 -19.60
C PHE A 353 3.58 -10.12 -20.41
N LEU A 354 2.90 -9.13 -19.80
CA LEU A 354 2.39 -7.95 -20.50
C LEU A 354 3.39 -6.77 -20.51
N SER A 355 4.21 -6.65 -19.49
CA SER A 355 5.14 -5.51 -19.33
C SER A 355 6.48 -5.98 -18.77
N GLU A 356 7.57 -5.46 -19.33
CA GLU A 356 8.91 -5.60 -18.76
C GLU A 356 9.05 -4.74 -17.50
N ASN A 357 8.40 -3.57 -17.48
CA ASN A 357 8.38 -2.59 -16.40
C ASN A 357 7.16 -2.79 -15.47
N VAL A 358 6.78 -4.04 -15.22
CA VAL A 358 5.56 -4.42 -14.48
C VAL A 358 5.44 -3.74 -13.12
N LEU A 359 6.55 -3.54 -12.44
CA LEU A 359 6.56 -2.91 -11.11
C LEU A 359 6.15 -1.45 -11.20
N TRP A 360 6.73 -0.69 -12.13
CA TRP A 360 6.40 0.72 -12.31
C TRP A 360 4.91 0.92 -12.68
N ASP A 361 4.44 0.21 -13.70
CA ASP A 361 3.05 0.34 -14.18
C ASP A 361 2.03 -0.02 -13.09
N THR A 362 2.31 -1.08 -12.33
CA THR A 362 1.42 -1.52 -11.25
C THR A 362 1.50 -0.62 -10.02
N ILE A 363 2.65 -0.01 -9.70
CA ILE A 363 2.80 1.00 -8.64
C ILE A 363 1.99 2.26 -8.99
N ALA A 364 2.07 2.73 -10.25
CA ALA A 364 1.30 3.88 -10.69
C ALA A 364 -0.22 3.61 -10.65
N ALA A 365 -0.66 2.44 -11.13
CA ALA A 365 -2.06 2.02 -11.04
C ALA A 365 -2.53 1.86 -9.58
N LEU A 366 -1.66 1.36 -8.70
CA LEU A 366 -1.94 1.25 -7.26
C LEU A 366 -2.15 2.61 -6.62
N GLY A 367 -1.28 3.60 -6.88
CA GLY A 367 -1.45 4.96 -6.37
C GLY A 367 -2.81 5.55 -6.73
N MET A 368 -3.26 5.33 -7.97
CA MET A 368 -4.59 5.73 -8.43
C MET A 368 -5.72 5.01 -7.66
N MET A 369 -5.64 3.69 -7.47
CA MET A 369 -6.65 2.92 -6.73
C MET A 369 -6.70 3.31 -5.25
N VAL A 370 -5.57 3.60 -4.64
CA VAL A 370 -5.47 4.10 -3.25
C VAL A 370 -6.16 5.45 -3.11
N CYS A 371 -5.92 6.38 -4.04
CA CYS A 371 -6.63 7.66 -4.08
C CYS A 371 -8.15 7.48 -4.15
N PHE A 372 -8.62 6.50 -4.93
CA PHE A 372 -10.04 6.20 -5.06
C PHE A 372 -10.66 5.74 -3.74
N TYR A 373 -10.17 4.63 -3.14
CA TYR A 373 -10.86 4.07 -1.99
C TYR A 373 -10.62 4.85 -0.69
N TYR A 374 -9.44 5.47 -0.51
CA TYR A 374 -9.22 6.36 0.62
C TYR A 374 -10.08 7.62 0.52
N GLY A 375 -10.17 8.20 -0.69
CA GLY A 375 -11.02 9.35 -0.93
C GLY A 375 -12.50 9.05 -0.64
N LEU A 376 -12.99 7.91 -1.14
CA LEU A 376 -14.36 7.46 -0.89
C LEU A 376 -14.63 7.24 0.61
N THR A 377 -13.70 6.61 1.33
CA THR A 377 -13.84 6.37 2.78
C THR A 377 -13.79 7.66 3.59
N ALA A 378 -12.94 8.61 3.19
CA ALA A 378 -12.90 9.91 3.85
C ALA A 378 -14.22 10.66 3.69
N LEU A 379 -14.83 10.65 2.50
CA LEU A 379 -16.17 11.20 2.29
C LEU A 379 -17.24 10.41 3.08
N ALA A 380 -17.08 9.10 3.24
CA ALA A 380 -17.98 8.32 4.10
C ALA A 380 -17.94 8.82 5.55
N ALA A 381 -16.77 9.19 6.08
CA ALA A 381 -16.68 9.82 7.41
C ALA A 381 -17.49 11.11 7.49
N VAL A 382 -17.36 12.01 6.50
CA VAL A 382 -18.12 13.26 6.43
C VAL A 382 -19.63 13.02 6.46
N PHE A 383 -20.11 12.08 5.63
CA PHE A 383 -21.54 11.78 5.53
C PHE A 383 -22.08 11.09 6.78
N TYR A 384 -21.32 10.17 7.34
CA TYR A 384 -21.71 9.44 8.54
C TYR A 384 -21.86 10.38 9.75
N PHE A 385 -20.85 11.24 9.96
CA PHE A 385 -20.82 12.15 11.12
C PHE A 385 -21.49 13.51 10.89
N ARG A 386 -22.23 13.72 9.78
CA ARG A 386 -22.81 15.03 9.43
C ARG A 386 -23.65 15.70 10.52
N LYS A 387 -24.29 14.90 11.39
CA LYS A 387 -25.08 15.43 12.53
C LYS A 387 -24.22 15.79 13.74
N GLU A 388 -23.10 15.13 13.92
CA GLU A 388 -22.19 15.30 15.06
C GLU A 388 -21.08 16.31 14.80
N ALA A 389 -20.79 16.56 13.53
CA ALA A 389 -19.66 17.38 13.09
C ALA A 389 -19.75 18.82 13.63
N PHE A 390 -20.94 19.38 13.71
CA PHE A 390 -21.17 20.78 14.09
C PHE A 390 -21.46 20.99 15.59
N VAL A 391 -21.34 19.96 16.41
CA VAL A 391 -21.60 20.05 17.87
C VAL A 391 -20.49 20.84 18.60
N ASN A 392 -19.24 20.69 18.16
CA ASN A 392 -18.10 21.42 18.73
C ASN A 392 -16.94 21.53 17.72
N ALA A 393 -16.00 22.45 17.97
CA ALA A 393 -14.87 22.72 17.08
C ALA A 393 -13.99 21.49 16.82
N LYS A 394 -13.79 20.62 17.81
CA LYS A 394 -13.00 19.37 17.64
C LYS A 394 -13.69 18.45 16.65
N ASN A 395 -14.97 18.18 16.82
CA ASN A 395 -15.73 17.34 15.89
C ASN A 395 -15.76 17.95 14.49
N PHE A 396 -15.92 19.28 14.38
CA PHE A 396 -15.89 19.98 13.10
C PHE A 396 -14.57 19.72 12.36
N VAL A 397 -13.45 19.81 13.06
CA VAL A 397 -12.13 19.54 12.43
C VAL A 397 -11.95 18.05 12.12
N THR A 398 -12.22 17.14 13.08
CA THR A 398 -11.85 15.72 12.93
C THR A 398 -12.86 14.88 12.16
N LYS A 399 -14.15 15.28 12.17
CA LYS A 399 -15.25 14.52 11.54
C LYS A 399 -15.77 15.15 10.24
N PHE A 400 -15.36 16.41 9.94
CA PHE A 400 -15.79 17.11 8.73
C PHE A 400 -14.62 17.70 7.95
N CYS A 401 -13.90 18.73 8.46
CA CYS A 401 -12.88 19.43 7.69
C CYS A 401 -11.74 18.53 7.22
N ALA A 402 -11.11 17.80 8.13
CA ALA A 402 -9.97 16.96 7.79
C ALA A 402 -10.35 15.85 6.79
N PRO A 403 -11.38 15.00 7.03
CA PRO A 403 -11.72 13.98 6.06
C PRO A 403 -12.29 14.56 4.75
N LEU A 404 -12.98 15.70 4.77
CA LEU A 404 -13.46 16.36 3.55
C LEU A 404 -12.29 16.83 2.68
N LEU A 405 -11.36 17.59 3.24
CA LEU A 405 -10.21 18.09 2.51
C LEU A 405 -9.33 16.95 2.00
N GLY A 406 -8.99 15.98 2.85
CA GLY A 406 -8.19 14.82 2.46
C GLY A 406 -8.88 13.99 1.36
N GLY A 407 -10.18 13.75 1.50
CA GLY A 407 -10.97 13.02 0.51
C GLY A 407 -11.05 13.73 -0.84
N LEU A 408 -11.30 15.05 -0.85
CA LEU A 408 -11.34 15.86 -2.07
C LEU A 408 -9.97 15.92 -2.75
N MET A 409 -8.88 16.06 -1.98
CA MET A 409 -7.53 16.04 -2.52
C MET A 409 -7.22 14.69 -3.20
N LEU A 410 -7.48 13.57 -2.53
CA LEU A 410 -7.22 12.24 -3.10
C LEU A 410 -8.09 11.97 -4.34
N LEU A 411 -9.38 12.31 -4.31
CA LEU A 411 -10.24 12.15 -5.48
C LEU A 411 -9.82 13.08 -6.63
N GLY A 412 -9.36 14.29 -6.33
CA GLY A 412 -8.78 15.20 -7.33
C GLY A 412 -7.55 14.57 -8.00
N PHE A 413 -6.64 13.99 -7.21
CA PHE A 413 -5.47 13.28 -7.76
C PHE A 413 -5.87 12.00 -8.51
N PHE A 414 -6.88 11.27 -8.05
CA PHE A 414 -7.43 10.13 -8.79
C PHE A 414 -7.87 10.54 -10.20
N PHE A 415 -8.69 11.59 -10.34
CA PHE A 415 -9.17 12.04 -11.64
C PHE A 415 -8.06 12.62 -12.52
N GLN A 416 -7.10 13.34 -11.92
CA GLN A 416 -5.95 13.85 -12.66
C GLN A 416 -5.08 12.69 -13.20
N THR A 417 -4.69 11.74 -12.33
CA THR A 417 -3.89 10.57 -12.74
C THR A 417 -4.65 9.71 -13.76
N TRP A 418 -5.97 9.54 -13.58
CA TRP A 418 -6.83 8.86 -14.55
C TRP A 418 -6.75 9.49 -15.93
N ARG A 419 -6.80 10.81 -16.01
CA ARG A 419 -6.69 11.57 -17.27
C ARG A 419 -5.28 11.46 -17.86
N ASP A 420 -4.26 11.72 -17.05
CA ASP A 420 -2.88 11.75 -17.52
C ASP A 420 -2.39 10.37 -17.96
N SER A 421 -2.86 9.31 -17.31
CA SER A 421 -2.51 7.92 -17.65
C SER A 421 -3.10 7.43 -18.99
N MET A 422 -3.96 8.21 -19.66
CA MET A 422 -4.37 7.93 -21.05
C MET A 422 -3.21 8.15 -22.04
N ASP A 423 -2.25 9.02 -21.67
CA ASP A 423 -1.07 9.27 -22.49
C ASP A 423 -0.18 8.01 -22.53
N PRO A 424 0.22 7.51 -23.73
CA PRO A 424 1.13 6.37 -23.85
C PRO A 424 2.48 6.56 -23.16
N GLU A 425 2.96 7.80 -23.05
CA GLU A 425 4.25 8.13 -22.41
C GLU A 425 4.14 8.22 -20.87
N PHE A 426 2.95 8.08 -20.30
CA PHE A 426 2.77 8.14 -18.84
C PHE A 426 3.32 6.89 -18.15
N GLY A 427 4.03 7.08 -17.04
CA GLY A 427 4.61 5.99 -16.26
C GLY A 427 5.87 5.42 -16.93
N SER A 428 5.87 4.14 -17.26
CA SER A 428 6.98 3.45 -17.91
C SER A 428 7.03 3.63 -19.43
N GLY A 429 6.08 4.33 -20.04
CA GLY A 429 5.87 4.39 -21.48
C GLY A 429 5.24 3.13 -22.08
N SER A 430 4.82 2.18 -21.25
CA SER A 430 4.08 0.98 -21.70
C SER A 430 2.67 1.35 -22.16
N SER A 431 2.24 0.86 -23.34
CA SER A 431 0.93 1.17 -23.89
C SER A 431 0.27 -0.03 -24.56
N ILE A 432 -1.06 -0.03 -24.61
CA ILE A 432 -1.88 -1.01 -25.33
C ILE A 432 -2.80 -0.26 -26.28
N GLY A 433 -2.69 -0.51 -27.58
CA GLY A 433 -3.52 0.14 -28.60
C GLY A 433 -3.40 1.66 -28.66
N GLY A 434 -2.25 2.22 -28.26
CA GLY A 434 -2.01 3.67 -28.25
C GLY A 434 -2.56 4.38 -26.99
N VAL A 435 -2.94 3.64 -25.96
CA VAL A 435 -3.39 4.16 -24.65
C VAL A 435 -2.44 3.64 -23.56
N GLY A 436 -2.09 4.50 -22.61
CA GLY A 436 -1.17 4.15 -21.54
C GLY A 436 -1.63 2.93 -20.73
N LEU A 437 -0.70 2.02 -20.41
CA LEU A 437 -0.99 0.77 -19.71
C LEU A 437 -1.61 1.01 -18.33
N VAL A 438 -1.18 2.05 -17.63
CA VAL A 438 -1.71 2.42 -16.30
C VAL A 438 -3.21 2.73 -16.36
N PHE A 439 -3.66 3.45 -17.41
CA PHE A 439 -5.09 3.72 -17.64
C PHE A 439 -5.87 2.42 -17.91
N VAL A 440 -5.34 1.58 -18.81
CA VAL A 440 -5.97 0.31 -19.15
C VAL A 440 -6.12 -0.59 -17.92
N LEU A 441 -5.08 -0.66 -17.10
CA LEU A 441 -5.12 -1.38 -15.83
C LEU A 441 -6.20 -0.82 -14.90
N GLY A 442 -6.21 0.50 -14.68
CA GLY A 442 -7.23 1.13 -13.83
C GLY A 442 -8.66 0.86 -14.32
N LEU A 443 -8.88 0.99 -15.63
CA LEU A 443 -10.19 0.72 -16.25
C LEU A 443 -10.61 -0.75 -16.08
N VAL A 444 -9.71 -1.69 -16.35
CA VAL A 444 -9.97 -3.13 -16.22
C VAL A 444 -10.25 -3.49 -14.76
N LEU A 445 -9.41 -3.01 -13.82
CA LEU A 445 -9.55 -3.33 -12.40
C LEU A 445 -10.87 -2.81 -11.82
N LEU A 446 -11.26 -1.56 -12.13
CA LEU A 446 -12.55 -1.01 -11.71
C LEU A 446 -13.71 -1.69 -12.45
N GLY A 447 -13.57 -1.94 -13.77
CA GLY A 447 -14.58 -2.61 -14.59
C GLY A 447 -14.89 -4.02 -14.11
N VAL A 448 -13.88 -4.82 -13.79
CA VAL A 448 -14.06 -6.15 -13.17
C VAL A 448 -14.83 -6.01 -11.85
N GLY A 449 -14.52 -4.97 -11.04
CA GLY A 449 -15.26 -4.68 -9.82
C GLY A 449 -16.75 -4.44 -10.08
N VAL A 450 -17.08 -3.62 -11.05
CA VAL A 450 -18.49 -3.36 -11.43
C VAL A 450 -19.20 -4.63 -11.91
N VAL A 451 -18.54 -5.43 -12.74
CA VAL A 451 -19.10 -6.72 -13.20
C VAL A 451 -19.38 -7.67 -12.04
N LEU A 452 -18.40 -7.84 -11.13
CA LEU A 452 -18.56 -8.68 -9.95
C LEU A 452 -19.63 -8.14 -9.00
N MET A 453 -19.75 -6.82 -8.87
CA MET A 453 -20.81 -6.16 -8.11
C MET A 453 -22.20 -6.52 -8.66
N VAL A 454 -22.40 -6.43 -9.98
CA VAL A 454 -23.67 -6.77 -10.62
C VAL A 454 -23.98 -8.27 -10.45
N ILE A 455 -23.00 -9.15 -10.63
CA ILE A 455 -23.17 -10.59 -10.39
C ILE A 455 -23.56 -10.84 -8.92
N SER A 456 -22.92 -10.16 -8.00
CA SER A 456 -23.25 -10.28 -6.57
C SER A 456 -24.65 -9.73 -6.25
N ALA A 457 -25.06 -8.62 -6.86
CA ALA A 457 -26.41 -8.05 -6.69
C ALA A 457 -27.52 -8.99 -7.17
N ILE A 458 -27.28 -9.73 -8.26
CA ILE A 458 -28.21 -10.73 -8.77
C ILE A 458 -28.28 -11.94 -7.83
N ARG A 459 -27.15 -12.38 -7.29
CA ARG A 459 -27.06 -13.59 -6.45
C ARG A 459 -27.48 -13.33 -4.97
N ASN A 460 -27.20 -12.14 -4.46
CA ASN A 460 -27.39 -11.76 -3.07
C ASN A 460 -28.19 -10.44 -2.97
N PRO A 461 -29.43 -10.37 -3.44
CA PRO A 461 -30.18 -9.12 -3.54
C PRO A 461 -30.46 -8.46 -2.20
N GLY A 462 -30.55 -9.21 -1.08
CA GLY A 462 -30.81 -8.67 0.25
C GLY A 462 -29.77 -7.66 0.71
N PHE A 463 -28.47 -7.92 0.46
CA PHE A 463 -27.44 -6.92 0.76
C PHE A 463 -27.63 -5.62 -0.04
N PHE A 464 -27.84 -5.74 -1.36
CA PHE A 464 -27.97 -4.57 -2.24
C PHE A 464 -29.29 -3.79 -2.07
N ARG A 465 -30.30 -4.38 -1.44
CA ARG A 465 -31.52 -3.70 -1.00
C ARG A 465 -31.36 -2.99 0.36
N GLY A 466 -30.22 -3.17 1.05
CA GLY A 466 -29.97 -2.59 2.36
C GLY A 466 -30.68 -3.32 3.51
N GLU A 467 -31.05 -4.60 3.31
CA GLU A 467 -31.76 -5.41 4.32
C GLU A 467 -30.81 -5.95 5.41
N ILE A 468 -29.49 -5.93 5.18
CA ILE A 468 -28.48 -6.54 6.07
C ILE A 468 -27.70 -5.47 6.83
N ILE A 469 -27.17 -4.46 6.14
CA ILE A 469 -26.53 -3.30 6.76
C ILE A 469 -27.41 -2.08 6.53
N HIS A 470 -27.98 -1.53 7.59
CA HIS A 470 -28.86 -0.38 7.51
C HIS A 470 -28.05 0.93 7.50
N ARG A 471 -28.44 1.85 6.61
CA ARG A 471 -27.81 3.15 6.46
C ARG A 471 -28.07 4.00 7.71
N GLY A 472 -27.01 4.56 8.30
CA GLY A 472 -27.11 5.57 9.37
C GLY A 472 -27.46 5.04 10.76
N THR A 473 -27.55 3.72 10.99
CA THR A 473 -27.69 3.17 12.33
C THR A 473 -26.36 3.22 13.07
N SER A 474 -26.36 3.81 14.28
CA SER A 474 -25.30 3.59 15.24
C SER A 474 -25.39 2.13 15.69
N VAL A 475 -24.32 1.38 15.53
CA VAL A 475 -24.23 0.01 16.02
C VAL A 475 -23.60 0.07 17.40
N ASP A 476 -24.12 -0.74 18.33
CA ASP A 476 -23.38 -1.00 19.55
C ASP A 476 -22.06 -1.69 19.14
N PRO A 477 -20.90 -1.18 19.56
CA PRO A 477 -19.62 -1.80 19.21
C PRO A 477 -19.49 -3.26 19.64
N ALA A 478 -20.36 -3.72 20.55
CA ALA A 478 -20.42 -5.10 20.99
C ALA A 478 -21.22 -6.02 20.05
N ASP A 479 -22.15 -5.46 19.26
CA ASP A 479 -23.05 -6.25 18.40
C ASP A 479 -22.53 -6.46 16.97
N ASP A 480 -21.39 -5.86 16.58
CA ASP A 480 -20.87 -5.86 15.19
C ASP A 480 -19.46 -6.49 15.04
N LEU A 481 -19.05 -7.36 15.94
CA LEU A 481 -17.78 -8.06 15.83
C LEU A 481 -17.91 -9.30 14.93
N VAL A 482 -17.72 -9.11 13.63
CA VAL A 482 -17.84 -10.16 12.59
C VAL A 482 -17.03 -11.40 12.91
N MET A 483 -15.80 -11.22 13.39
CA MET A 483 -14.91 -12.33 13.71
C MET A 483 -15.33 -13.00 15.04
N GLY A 484 -15.77 -12.22 16.02
CA GLY A 484 -16.29 -12.72 17.29
C GLY A 484 -17.48 -13.66 17.08
N ASP A 485 -18.49 -13.19 16.40
CA ASP A 485 -19.70 -13.96 16.08
C ASP A 485 -19.39 -15.26 15.33
N LEU A 486 -18.45 -15.24 14.40
CA LEU A 486 -18.06 -16.41 13.61
C LEU A 486 -17.27 -17.42 14.44
N ILE A 487 -16.45 -16.97 15.40
CA ILE A 487 -15.71 -17.84 16.31
C ILE A 487 -16.65 -18.49 17.32
N ASP A 488 -17.61 -17.74 17.87
CA ASP A 488 -18.61 -18.25 18.82
C ASP A 488 -19.55 -19.29 18.18
N GLN A 489 -19.82 -19.18 16.86
CA GLN A 489 -20.57 -20.22 16.13
C GLN A 489 -19.78 -21.53 15.95
N ILE A 490 -18.43 -21.47 16.00
CA ILE A 490 -17.55 -22.65 15.86
C ILE A 490 -17.31 -23.31 17.21
N ASP A 491 -17.26 -22.55 18.29
CA ASP A 491 -16.96 -23.00 19.65
C ASP A 491 -17.92 -22.34 20.66
N PRO A 492 -19.16 -22.80 20.74
CA PRO A 492 -20.20 -22.18 21.59
C PRO A 492 -19.96 -22.34 23.10
N GLU A 493 -18.89 -23.05 23.52
CA GLU A 493 -18.54 -23.26 24.93
C GLU A 493 -17.43 -22.33 25.45
N ASN A 494 -16.91 -21.38 24.64
CA ASN A 494 -15.96 -20.34 25.01
C ASN A 494 -16.60 -18.97 25.09
#